data_7bb62685e8a70eb7cdd7c8ce2ad395e6
#
_entry.id   7bb62685e8a70eb7cdd7c8ce2ad395e6
#
_cell.length_a   1.000
_cell.length_b   1.000
_cell.length_c   1.000
_cell.angle_alpha   90.00
_cell.angle_beta   90.00
_cell.angle_gamma   90.00
#
_symmetry.space_group_name_H-M   'P 1'
#
loop_
_entity.id
_entity.type
_entity.pdbx_description
1 polymer ?
#
loop_
_entity_poly.entity_id
_entity_poly.type
_entity_poly.pdbx_seq_one_letter_code
_entity_poly.pdbx_strand_id
1 'polypeptide(L)' 'MVYKVALIESEEGFAVSCPGLPGCWSQGATEEEALENIRDAIREYLEVANEQLRKEGAVTREVEVAV' A
#
# COMPACT_ATOMS: atom_id res chain seq x y z
N MET A 1 -3.61 3.31 12.24
CA MET A 1 -4.22 2.08 11.71
C MET A 1 -3.13 1.17 11.15
N VAL A 2 -3.23 -0.10 11.45
CA VAL A 2 -2.23 -1.09 10.99
C VAL A 2 -2.82 -1.86 9.82
N TYR A 3 -2.12 -1.85 8.68
CA TYR A 3 -2.49 -2.67 7.54
C TYR A 3 -1.81 -4.03 7.65
N LYS A 4 -2.58 -5.07 7.42
CA LYS A 4 -2.03 -6.43 7.33
C LYS A 4 -1.50 -6.64 5.92
N VAL A 5 -0.29 -7.19 5.83
CA VAL A 5 0.33 -7.51 4.55
C VAL A 5 0.62 -9.01 4.49
N ALA A 6 0.60 -9.55 3.29
CA ALA A 6 0.96 -10.94 3.03
C ALA A 6 2.34 -10.97 2.41
N LEU A 7 3.25 -11.71 3.03
CA LEU A 7 4.63 -11.84 2.58
C LEU A 7 4.86 -13.22 2.00
N ILE A 8 5.41 -13.28 0.81
CA ILE A 8 5.71 -14.54 0.12
C ILE A 8 7.21 -14.59 -0.19
N GLU A 9 7.88 -15.59 0.35
CA GLU A 9 9.28 -15.84 0.06
C GLU A 9 9.40 -16.78 -1.12
N SER A 10 10.34 -16.48 -2.03
CA SER A 10 10.65 -17.32 -3.17
C SER A 10 12.15 -17.27 -3.43
N GLU A 11 12.62 -18.07 -4.40
CA GLU A 11 14.03 -18.07 -4.78
C GLU A 11 14.51 -16.71 -5.32
N GLU A 12 13.59 -15.92 -5.83
CA GLU A 12 13.90 -14.60 -6.39
C GLU A 12 13.86 -13.48 -5.35
N GLY A 13 13.43 -13.77 -4.12
CA GLY A 13 13.32 -12.77 -3.07
C GLY A 13 11.98 -12.81 -2.38
N PHE A 14 11.48 -11.65 -2.00
CA PHE A 14 10.23 -11.53 -1.26
C PHE A 14 9.22 -10.70 -2.05
N ALA A 15 7.99 -11.19 -2.12
CA ALA A 15 6.87 -10.43 -2.63
C ALA A 15 5.93 -10.12 -1.47
N VAL A 16 5.31 -8.96 -1.50
CA VAL A 16 4.42 -8.53 -0.43
C VAL A 16 3.20 -7.85 -1.03
N SER A 17 2.03 -8.13 -0.47
CA SER A 17 0.79 -7.49 -0.89
C SER A 17 0.00 -7.00 0.30
N CYS A 18 -0.88 -6.03 0.05
CA CYS A 18 -1.80 -5.53 1.06
C CYS A 18 -3.22 -5.90 0.66
N PRO A 19 -3.80 -6.98 1.23
CA PRO A 19 -5.12 -7.44 0.83
C PRO A 19 -6.24 -6.41 1.02
N GLY A 20 -6.06 -5.47 1.94
CA GLY A 20 -7.03 -4.40 2.17
C GLY A 20 -7.04 -3.32 1.09
N LEU A 21 -6.04 -3.30 0.23
CA LEU A 21 -5.91 -2.31 -0.84
C LEU A 21 -5.68 -3.04 -2.17
N PRO A 22 -6.74 -3.28 -2.95
CA PRO A 22 -6.62 -4.03 -4.20
C PRO A 22 -5.56 -3.46 -5.15
N GLY A 23 -4.69 -4.32 -5.64
CA GLY A 23 -3.61 -3.93 -6.53
C GLY A 23 -2.39 -3.34 -5.85
N CYS A 24 -2.39 -3.22 -4.54
CA CYS A 24 -1.25 -2.71 -3.79
C CYS A 24 -0.30 -3.85 -3.43
N TRP A 25 0.86 -3.88 -4.07
CA TRP A 25 1.87 -4.90 -3.80
C TRP A 25 3.26 -4.34 -4.05
N SER A 26 4.26 -5.02 -3.54
CA SER A 26 5.64 -4.64 -3.74
C SER A 26 6.55 -5.86 -3.62
N GLN A 27 7.85 -5.66 -3.73
CA GLN A 27 8.83 -6.73 -3.65
C GLN A 27 10.15 -6.20 -3.11
N GLY A 28 11.03 -7.10 -2.73
CA GLY A 28 12.36 -6.76 -2.28
C GLY A 28 13.25 -8.00 -2.23
N ALA A 29 14.55 -7.78 -2.18
CA ALA A 29 15.52 -8.86 -2.09
C ALA A 29 15.52 -9.49 -0.68
N THR A 30 15.13 -8.72 0.32
CA THR A 30 15.02 -9.17 1.71
C THR A 30 13.63 -8.86 2.25
N GLU A 31 13.26 -9.50 3.34
CA GLU A 31 11.99 -9.23 4.01
C GLU A 31 11.91 -7.76 4.42
N GLU A 32 12.96 -7.23 5.01
CA GLU A 32 13.01 -5.84 5.45
C GLU A 32 12.79 -4.87 4.28
N GLU A 33 13.46 -5.12 3.16
CA GLU A 33 13.31 -4.29 1.97
C GLU A 33 11.88 -4.36 1.41
N ALA A 34 11.30 -5.57 1.35
CA ALA A 34 9.94 -5.74 0.86
C ALA A 34 8.93 -5.00 1.74
N LEU A 35 9.09 -5.07 3.07
CA LEU A 35 8.21 -4.38 4.01
C LEU A 35 8.35 -2.86 3.92
N GLU A 36 9.54 -2.37 3.72
CA GLU A 36 9.79 -0.95 3.50
C GLU A 36 9.13 -0.46 2.22
N ASN A 37 9.29 -1.24 1.14
CA ASN A 37 8.71 -0.92 -0.14
C ASN A 37 7.18 -0.94 -0.13
N ILE A 38 6.56 -1.91 0.57
CA ILE A 38 5.09 -1.94 0.64
C ILE A 38 4.55 -0.75 1.45
N ARG A 39 5.29 -0.29 2.43
CA ARG A 39 4.90 0.90 3.19
C ARG A 39 4.80 2.12 2.27
N ASP A 40 5.78 2.30 1.41
CA ASP A 40 5.78 3.40 0.44
C ASP A 40 4.66 3.22 -0.59
N ALA A 41 4.43 1.99 -1.05
CA ALA A 41 3.36 1.69 -1.99
C ALA A 41 1.97 1.99 -1.39
N ILE A 42 1.77 1.71 -0.12
CA ILE A 42 0.52 2.03 0.56
C ILE A 42 0.30 3.54 0.61
N ARG A 43 1.33 4.30 0.93
CA ARG A 43 1.26 5.76 0.96
C ARG A 43 0.89 6.33 -0.39
N GLU A 44 1.54 5.89 -1.45
CA GLU A 44 1.26 6.33 -2.81
C GLU A 44 -0.16 5.95 -3.23
N TYR A 45 -0.59 4.74 -2.90
CA TYR A 45 -1.94 4.29 -3.20
C TYR A 45 -3.00 5.21 -2.59
N LEU A 46 -2.83 5.56 -1.33
CA LEU A 46 -3.77 6.43 -0.62
C LEU A 46 -3.76 7.86 -1.18
N GLU A 47 -2.61 8.38 -1.57
CA GLU A 47 -2.50 9.70 -2.18
C GLU A 47 -3.21 9.76 -3.53
N VAL A 48 -3.00 8.77 -4.39
CA VAL A 48 -3.64 8.71 -5.71
C VAL A 48 -5.15 8.59 -5.56
N ALA A 49 -5.63 7.77 -4.64
CA ALA A 49 -7.05 7.63 -4.39
C ALA A 49 -7.68 8.96 -3.96
N ASN A 50 -7.00 9.71 -3.10
CA ASN A 50 -7.45 11.03 -2.67
C ASN A 50 -7.50 12.03 -3.83
N GLU A 51 -6.48 12.05 -4.67
CA GLU A 51 -6.45 12.93 -5.83
C GLU A 51 -7.58 12.64 -6.82
N GLN A 52 -7.86 11.37 -7.08
CA GLN A 52 -8.95 10.97 -7.95
C GLN A 52 -10.30 11.43 -7.42
N LEU A 53 -10.53 11.29 -6.14
CA LEU A 53 -11.76 11.75 -5.51
C LEU A 53 -11.94 13.27 -5.64
N ARG A 54 -10.87 14.04 -5.52
CA ARG A 54 -10.89 15.48 -5.71
C ARG A 54 -11.21 15.87 -7.14
N LYS A 55 -10.62 15.18 -8.11
CA LYS A 55 -10.82 15.45 -9.53
C LYS A 55 -12.25 15.19 -9.99
N GLU A 56 -12.90 14.23 -9.38
CA GLU A 56 -14.30 13.89 -9.69
C GLU A 56 -15.31 14.81 -9.01
N GLY A 57 -14.84 15.78 -8.25
CA GLY A 57 -15.71 16.72 -7.55
C GLY A 57 -16.49 16.10 -6.40
N ALA A 58 -16.09 14.94 -5.96
CA ALA A 58 -16.71 14.29 -4.83
C ALA A 58 -16.42 15.05 -3.53
N VAL A 59 -17.40 15.09 -2.64
CA VAL A 59 -17.20 15.69 -1.33
C VAL A 59 -16.25 14.79 -0.55
N THR A 60 -15.05 15.28 -0.35
CA THR A 60 -14.05 14.53 0.40
C THR A 60 -14.27 14.75 1.89
N ARG A 61 -14.48 13.66 2.61
CA ARG A 61 -14.44 13.67 4.06
C ARG A 61 -13.03 13.33 4.49
N GLU A 62 -12.52 14.12 5.40
CA GLU A 62 -11.28 13.73 6.06
C GLU A 62 -11.60 12.64 7.05
N VAL A 63 -11.16 11.43 6.73
CA VAL A 63 -11.23 10.30 7.65
C VAL A 63 -9.81 10.01 8.07
N GLU A 64 -9.52 10.15 9.34
CA GLU A 64 -8.19 9.84 9.84
C GLU A 64 -7.96 8.34 9.78
N VAL A 65 -7.05 7.94 8.89
CA VAL A 65 -6.57 6.57 8.80
C VAL A 65 -5.09 6.65 9.13
N ALA A 66 -4.73 6.25 10.31
CA ALA A 66 -3.32 6.21 10.71
C ALA A 66 -2.64 5.04 10.01
N VAL A 67 -1.73 5.32 9.13
CA VAL A 67 -0.96 4.32 8.41
C VAL A 67 0.44 4.19 9.03
#